data_7c5c1c4d116a331c608e1b7c319c75e0
#
_entry.id   7c5c1c4d116a331c608e1b7c319c75e0
#
_cell.length_a   1.000
_cell.length_b   1.000
_cell.length_c   1.000
_cell.angle_alpha   90.00
_cell.angle_beta   90.00
_cell.angle_gamma   90.00
#
_symmetry.space_group_name_H-M   'P 1'
#
loop_
_entity.id
_entity.type
_entity.pdbx_description
1 polymer ?
#
loop_
_entity_poly.entity_id
_entity_poly.type
_entity_poly.pdbx_seq_one_letter_code
_entity_poly.pdbx_strand_id
1 'polypeptide(L)'
;MRCLAPFFFALSVTPALACETALLLAIDVSNSVDAAEYRLQTDGLADALRDPAIMDIMLRDRVAVSVVQWSGVDEQVVAIPWERISHAGQLDQLSRRARAMDRAFVLSGTATAEALLFSLAQFDAVADCKRKVIDISTDGTANAGGDVRLVRGRAERAGVTINGIGIESMGRTITNFLQSAVITRDGFVMTARMHQDYPAAIRAKILREIARVMG
;
A
#
# COMPACT_ATOMS: atom_id res chain seq x y z
N MET A 1 -27.79 -57.19 -24.61
CA MET A 1 -26.61 -56.54 -24.04
C MET A 1 -26.68 -55.05 -24.35
N ARG A 2 -27.04 -54.20 -23.37
CA ARG A 2 -27.11 -52.74 -23.54
C ARG A 2 -25.80 -52.15 -23.02
N CYS A 3 -24.98 -51.59 -23.95
CA CYS A 3 -23.79 -50.84 -23.57
C CYS A 3 -24.20 -49.47 -23.02
N LEU A 4 -23.94 -49.23 -21.72
CA LEU A 4 -23.98 -47.88 -21.14
C LEU A 4 -22.65 -47.18 -21.48
N ALA A 5 -22.70 -46.13 -22.26
CA ALA A 5 -21.56 -45.23 -22.47
C ALA A 5 -21.39 -44.30 -21.25
N PRO A 6 -20.18 -44.14 -20.72
CA PRO A 6 -19.96 -43.20 -19.62
C PRO A 6 -19.98 -41.74 -20.14
N PHE A 7 -20.86 -40.94 -19.55
CA PHE A 7 -20.97 -39.52 -19.80
C PHE A 7 -19.84 -38.81 -18.99
N PHE A 8 -18.76 -38.40 -19.66
CA PHE A 8 -17.73 -37.56 -19.03
C PHE A 8 -18.23 -36.13 -18.90
N PHE A 9 -18.53 -35.70 -17.72
CA PHE A 9 -18.81 -34.28 -17.39
C PHE A 9 -17.47 -33.53 -17.32
N ALA A 10 -17.11 -32.79 -18.38
CA ALA A 10 -15.98 -31.90 -18.37
C ALA A 10 -16.31 -30.70 -17.45
N LEU A 11 -15.71 -30.65 -16.25
CA LEU A 11 -15.75 -29.44 -15.44
C LEU A 11 -14.91 -28.37 -16.15
N SER A 12 -15.57 -27.40 -16.73
CA SER A 12 -14.95 -26.19 -17.25
C SER A 12 -14.46 -25.36 -16.05
N VAL A 13 -13.17 -25.46 -15.73
CA VAL A 13 -12.51 -24.56 -14.77
C VAL A 13 -12.36 -23.21 -15.48
N THR A 14 -13.29 -22.30 -15.22
CA THR A 14 -13.08 -20.89 -15.61
C THR A 14 -11.85 -20.38 -14.89
N PRO A 15 -10.82 -19.85 -15.58
CA PRO A 15 -9.69 -19.26 -14.90
C PRO A 15 -10.20 -18.11 -14.02
N ALA A 16 -10.06 -18.25 -12.72
CA ALA A 16 -10.28 -17.14 -11.81
C ALA A 16 -9.34 -16.02 -12.27
N LEU A 17 -9.90 -14.86 -12.62
CA LEU A 17 -9.10 -13.70 -13.03
C LEU A 17 -8.16 -13.36 -11.85
N ALA A 18 -6.88 -13.63 -12.03
CA ALA A 18 -5.87 -13.50 -11.00
C ALA A 18 -5.69 -12.03 -10.60
N CYS A 19 -5.51 -11.76 -9.31
CA CYS A 19 -5.08 -10.48 -8.79
C CYS A 19 -3.67 -10.15 -9.32
N GLU A 20 -3.53 -9.05 -10.06
CA GLU A 20 -2.23 -8.66 -10.60
C GLU A 20 -1.33 -8.02 -9.54
N THR A 21 -1.89 -7.15 -8.69
CA THR A 21 -1.13 -6.43 -7.67
C THR A 21 -1.90 -6.36 -6.36
N ALA A 22 -1.25 -6.71 -5.27
CA ALA A 22 -1.66 -6.37 -3.92
C ALA A 22 -0.87 -5.13 -3.49
N LEU A 23 -1.57 -4.01 -3.29
CA LEU A 23 -1.01 -2.73 -2.86
C LEU A 23 -1.42 -2.44 -1.42
N LEU A 24 -0.46 -2.45 -0.50
CA LEU A 24 -0.66 -2.06 0.89
C LEU A 24 -0.11 -0.65 1.09
N LEU A 25 -0.96 0.26 1.53
CA LEU A 25 -0.62 1.64 1.83
C LEU A 25 -0.38 1.77 3.34
N ALA A 26 0.88 1.98 3.74
CA ALA A 26 1.30 2.12 5.13
C ALA A 26 1.51 3.60 5.46
N ILE A 27 0.54 4.21 6.18
CA ILE A 27 0.47 5.64 6.47
C ILE A 27 1.02 5.92 7.85
N ASP A 28 2.06 6.73 7.93
CA ASP A 28 2.61 7.26 9.18
C ASP A 28 1.61 8.22 9.84
N VAL A 29 1.30 7.93 11.10
CA VAL A 29 0.46 8.78 11.95
C VAL A 29 1.19 9.12 13.26
N SER A 30 2.52 9.10 13.22
CA SER A 30 3.37 9.44 14.38
C SER A 30 3.23 10.89 14.80
N ASN A 31 3.88 11.26 15.91
CA ASN A 31 3.70 12.56 16.56
C ASN A 31 4.06 13.78 15.68
N SER A 32 4.88 13.62 14.65
CA SER A 32 5.24 14.67 13.70
C SER A 32 4.08 15.09 12.78
N VAL A 33 3.11 14.19 12.55
CA VAL A 33 1.93 14.45 11.73
C VAL A 33 0.85 15.13 12.57
N ASP A 34 0.49 16.38 12.28
CA ASP A 34 -0.63 17.03 12.95
C ASP A 34 -2.01 16.62 12.36
N ALA A 35 -3.09 17.15 12.95
CA ALA A 35 -4.45 16.79 12.52
C ALA A 35 -4.78 17.30 11.11
N ALA A 36 -4.26 18.46 10.70
CA ALA A 36 -4.49 19.01 9.37
C ALA A 36 -3.66 18.26 8.32
N GLU A 37 -2.45 17.89 8.65
CA GLU A 37 -1.56 17.07 7.83
C GLU A 37 -2.11 15.67 7.62
N TYR A 38 -2.64 15.05 8.68
CA TYR A 38 -3.34 13.78 8.56
C TYR A 38 -4.56 13.88 7.61
N ARG A 39 -5.33 14.96 7.69
CA ARG A 39 -6.46 15.20 6.76
C ARG A 39 -5.98 15.30 5.32
N LEU A 40 -4.88 15.97 5.04
CA LEU A 40 -4.29 16.03 3.69
C LEU A 40 -3.92 14.63 3.18
N GLN A 41 -3.42 13.75 4.05
CA GLN A 41 -3.09 12.37 3.67
C GLN A 41 -4.36 11.57 3.33
N THR A 42 -5.38 11.61 4.19
CA THR A 42 -6.63 10.86 3.97
C THR A 42 -7.43 11.38 2.78
N ASP A 43 -7.53 12.70 2.63
CA ASP A 43 -8.21 13.33 1.51
C ASP A 43 -7.48 13.07 0.19
N GLY A 44 -6.14 13.18 0.18
CA GLY A 44 -5.32 12.89 -0.99
C GLY A 44 -5.44 11.44 -1.46
N LEU A 45 -5.43 10.49 -0.51
CA LEU A 45 -5.67 9.07 -0.83
C LEU A 45 -7.08 8.86 -1.40
N ALA A 46 -8.11 9.45 -0.77
CA ALA A 46 -9.49 9.33 -1.22
C ALA A 46 -9.69 9.86 -2.63
N ASP A 47 -9.06 11.01 -2.95
CA ASP A 47 -9.11 11.60 -4.29
C ASP A 47 -8.35 10.77 -5.32
N ALA A 48 -7.17 10.23 -4.96
CA ALA A 48 -6.40 9.35 -5.83
C ALA A 48 -7.19 8.09 -6.21
N LEU A 49 -7.93 7.48 -5.26
CA LEU A 49 -8.77 6.32 -5.51
C LEU A 49 -9.97 6.60 -6.46
N ARG A 50 -10.28 7.87 -6.71
CA ARG A 50 -11.30 8.31 -7.68
C ARG A 50 -10.71 8.86 -8.97
N ASP A 51 -9.41 8.85 -9.12
CA ASP A 51 -8.78 9.22 -10.38
C ASP A 51 -9.15 8.24 -11.48
N PRO A 52 -9.66 8.68 -12.63
CA PRO A 52 -10.14 7.78 -13.69
C PRO A 52 -9.07 6.79 -14.18
N ALA A 53 -7.81 7.23 -14.30
CA ALA A 53 -6.74 6.36 -14.77
C ALA A 53 -6.36 5.28 -13.74
N ILE A 54 -6.40 5.63 -12.44
CA ILE A 54 -6.19 4.67 -11.34
C ILE A 54 -7.36 3.67 -11.31
N MET A 55 -8.60 4.17 -11.38
CA MET A 55 -9.81 3.33 -11.38
C MET A 55 -9.79 2.31 -12.51
N ASP A 56 -9.48 2.73 -13.74
CA ASP A 56 -9.42 1.85 -14.91
C ASP A 56 -8.39 0.72 -14.74
N ILE A 57 -7.19 1.04 -14.21
CA ILE A 57 -6.17 0.03 -13.97
C ILE A 57 -6.59 -0.91 -12.84
N MET A 58 -7.07 -0.37 -11.71
CA MET A 58 -7.49 -1.19 -10.57
C MET A 58 -8.59 -2.18 -10.92
N LEU A 59 -9.56 -1.77 -11.74
CA LEU A 59 -10.64 -2.61 -12.23
C LEU A 59 -10.14 -3.68 -13.19
N ARG A 60 -9.38 -3.27 -14.21
CA ARG A 60 -8.86 -4.18 -15.24
C ARG A 60 -7.97 -5.26 -14.64
N ASP A 61 -7.07 -4.87 -13.73
CA ASP A 61 -6.01 -5.72 -13.19
C ASP A 61 -6.40 -6.35 -11.83
N ARG A 62 -7.63 -6.12 -11.36
CA ARG A 62 -8.17 -6.63 -10.09
C ARG A 62 -7.23 -6.40 -8.92
N VAL A 63 -6.76 -5.18 -8.79
CA VAL A 63 -5.85 -4.78 -7.72
C VAL A 63 -6.52 -5.01 -6.37
N ALA A 64 -5.79 -5.63 -5.43
CA ALA A 64 -6.18 -5.67 -4.04
C ALA A 64 -5.54 -4.49 -3.31
N VAL A 65 -6.32 -3.77 -2.51
CA VAL A 65 -5.85 -2.61 -1.73
C VAL A 65 -6.11 -2.82 -0.26
N SER A 66 -5.16 -2.45 0.59
CA SER A 66 -5.30 -2.37 2.05
C SER A 66 -4.63 -1.11 2.56
N VAL A 67 -5.09 -0.59 3.69
CA VAL A 67 -4.46 0.55 4.37
C VAL A 67 -4.11 0.17 5.79
N VAL A 68 -2.87 0.42 6.16
CA VAL A 68 -2.33 0.28 7.51
C VAL A 68 -1.97 1.68 8.03
N GLN A 69 -2.35 1.98 9.26
CA GLN A 69 -1.79 3.12 10.01
C GLN A 69 -0.73 2.60 10.98
N TRP A 70 0.33 3.37 11.15
CA TRP A 70 1.44 2.99 12.01
C TRP A 70 2.09 4.20 12.70
N SER A 71 2.72 3.93 13.84
CA SER A 71 3.43 4.91 14.66
C SER A 71 4.56 4.24 15.44
N GLY A 72 4.40 4.04 16.77
CA GLY A 72 5.37 3.40 17.65
C GLY A 72 5.53 1.90 17.48
N VAL A 73 6.31 1.28 18.36
CA VAL A 73 6.72 -0.14 18.26
C VAL A 73 5.53 -1.11 18.21
N ASP A 74 4.51 -0.91 19.07
CA ASP A 74 3.32 -1.78 19.13
C ASP A 74 2.08 -1.09 18.56
N GLU A 75 2.28 -0.10 17.70
CA GLU A 75 1.22 0.76 17.17
C GLU A 75 1.09 0.62 15.66
N GLN A 76 0.55 -0.49 15.22
CA GLN A 76 0.17 -0.76 13.84
C GLN A 76 -1.25 -1.32 13.83
N VAL A 77 -2.06 -0.84 12.90
CA VAL A 77 -3.44 -1.33 12.72
C VAL A 77 -3.83 -1.35 11.25
N VAL A 78 -4.58 -2.38 10.85
CA VAL A 78 -5.24 -2.42 9.55
C VAL A 78 -6.46 -1.50 9.61
N ALA A 79 -6.31 -0.28 9.09
CA ALA A 79 -7.38 0.71 9.05
C ALA A 79 -8.43 0.40 7.97
N ILE A 80 -7.98 -0.15 6.83
CA ILE A 80 -8.84 -0.67 5.77
C ILE A 80 -8.34 -2.07 5.41
N PRO A 81 -9.12 -3.14 5.70
CA PRO A 81 -8.78 -4.50 5.31
C PRO A 81 -8.66 -4.66 3.80
N TRP A 82 -7.98 -5.73 3.35
CA TRP A 82 -7.86 -6.05 1.94
C TRP A 82 -9.20 -6.04 1.22
N GLU A 83 -9.26 -5.29 0.15
CA GLU A 83 -10.40 -5.22 -0.76
C GLU A 83 -9.93 -5.44 -2.19
N ARG A 84 -10.46 -6.48 -2.85
CA ARG A 84 -10.19 -6.78 -4.27
C ARG A 84 -11.15 -5.99 -5.13
N ILE A 85 -10.61 -5.15 -5.96
CA ILE A 85 -11.40 -4.26 -6.80
C ILE A 85 -11.94 -5.03 -8.01
N SER A 86 -13.25 -5.12 -8.12
CA SER A 86 -13.96 -5.81 -9.20
C SER A 86 -15.03 -4.96 -9.90
N HIS A 87 -15.46 -3.86 -9.27
CA HIS A 87 -16.41 -2.90 -9.85
C HIS A 87 -16.22 -1.51 -9.26
N ALA A 88 -16.62 -0.47 -10.02
CA ALA A 88 -16.39 0.94 -9.66
C ALA A 88 -17.00 1.36 -8.32
N GLY A 89 -18.14 0.78 -7.94
CA GLY A 89 -18.78 1.08 -6.65
C GLY A 89 -17.93 0.72 -5.43
N GLN A 90 -17.03 -0.28 -5.54
CA GLN A 90 -16.06 -0.59 -4.47
C GLN A 90 -15.03 0.53 -4.32
N LEU A 91 -14.54 1.11 -5.41
CA LEU A 91 -13.60 2.24 -5.36
C LEU A 91 -14.24 3.49 -4.75
N ASP A 92 -15.49 3.79 -5.09
CA ASP A 92 -16.24 4.87 -4.45
C ASP A 92 -16.41 4.63 -2.94
N GLN A 93 -16.67 3.40 -2.53
CA GLN A 93 -16.80 3.04 -1.12
C GLN A 93 -15.44 3.11 -0.41
N LEU A 94 -14.37 2.61 -1.03
CA LEU A 94 -13.01 2.66 -0.51
C LEU A 94 -12.55 4.11 -0.34
N SER A 95 -12.81 4.98 -1.33
CA SER A 95 -12.53 6.42 -1.24
C SER A 95 -13.26 7.08 -0.07
N ARG A 96 -14.57 6.80 0.11
CA ARG A 96 -15.31 7.33 1.28
C ARG A 96 -14.72 6.85 2.60
N ARG A 97 -14.32 5.58 2.70
CA ARG A 97 -13.70 5.02 3.92
C ARG A 97 -12.34 5.66 4.17
N ALA A 98 -11.52 5.85 3.14
CA ALA A 98 -10.23 6.52 3.26
C ALA A 98 -10.41 7.96 3.77
N ARG A 99 -11.37 8.71 3.24
CA ARG A 99 -11.66 10.08 3.68
C ARG A 99 -12.19 10.17 5.10
N ALA A 100 -12.99 9.19 5.53
CA ALA A 100 -13.59 9.13 6.87
C ALA A 100 -12.71 8.41 7.90
N MET A 101 -11.49 8.02 7.53
CA MET A 101 -10.62 7.26 8.40
C MET A 101 -10.13 8.13 9.57
N ASP A 102 -10.35 7.66 10.79
CA ASP A 102 -9.84 8.30 11.99
C ASP A 102 -8.35 7.99 12.19
N ARG A 103 -7.61 8.91 12.80
CA ARG A 103 -6.22 8.70 13.19
C ARG A 103 -6.16 7.72 14.36
N ALA A 104 -5.47 6.59 14.16
CA ALA A 104 -5.45 5.51 15.14
C ALA A 104 -4.55 5.78 16.35
N PHE A 105 -3.43 6.48 16.13
CA PHE A 105 -2.41 6.72 17.16
C PHE A 105 -2.06 8.20 17.24
N VAL A 106 -1.67 8.67 18.44
CA VAL A 106 -1.23 10.05 18.70
C VAL A 106 -0.09 10.04 19.72
N LEU A 107 0.81 11.02 19.62
CA LEU A 107 1.89 11.25 20.59
C LEU A 107 2.90 10.08 20.71
N SER A 108 3.20 9.41 19.62
CA SER A 108 4.12 8.27 19.63
C SER A 108 5.25 8.41 18.62
N GLY A 109 6.22 7.48 18.68
CA GLY A 109 7.43 7.49 17.86
C GLY A 109 7.19 7.02 16.42
N THR A 110 8.27 6.93 15.65
CA THR A 110 8.31 6.52 14.26
C THR A 110 9.05 5.18 14.14
N ALA A 111 8.32 4.06 14.27
CA ALA A 111 8.86 2.69 14.26
C ALA A 111 8.72 2.04 12.87
N THR A 112 9.51 2.51 11.92
CA THR A 112 9.45 2.09 10.52
C THR A 112 9.67 0.59 10.33
N ALA A 113 10.54 -0.05 11.10
CA ALA A 113 10.82 -1.48 11.00
C ALA A 113 9.57 -2.31 11.36
N GLU A 114 8.89 -1.95 12.44
CA GLU A 114 7.66 -2.60 12.91
C GLU A 114 6.51 -2.39 11.93
N ALA A 115 6.38 -1.20 11.38
CA ALA A 115 5.41 -0.90 10.33
C ALA A 115 5.59 -1.82 9.12
N LEU A 116 6.83 -2.03 8.68
CA LEU A 116 7.15 -2.93 7.55
C LEU A 116 6.93 -4.39 7.92
N LEU A 117 7.30 -4.84 9.13
CA LEU A 117 7.07 -6.21 9.59
C LEU A 117 5.58 -6.53 9.66
N PHE A 118 4.80 -5.63 10.25
CA PHE A 118 3.34 -5.75 10.31
C PHE A 118 2.72 -5.80 8.91
N SER A 119 3.16 -4.91 8.01
CA SER A 119 2.68 -4.85 6.63
C SER A 119 3.02 -6.12 5.85
N LEU A 120 4.22 -6.68 6.02
CA LEU A 120 4.61 -7.93 5.37
C LEU A 120 3.70 -9.10 5.75
N ALA A 121 3.30 -9.20 7.02
CA ALA A 121 2.41 -10.26 7.49
C ALA A 121 1.00 -10.18 6.88
N GLN A 122 0.56 -9.01 6.39
CA GLN A 122 -0.77 -8.88 5.78
C GLN A 122 -0.88 -9.57 4.42
N PHE A 123 0.22 -9.83 3.72
CA PHE A 123 0.17 -10.44 2.38
C PHE A 123 -0.23 -11.90 2.34
N ASP A 124 -0.27 -12.59 3.48
CA ASP A 124 -0.77 -13.97 3.55
C ASP A 124 -2.25 -14.07 3.11
N ALA A 125 -3.04 -13.03 3.38
CA ALA A 125 -4.45 -12.95 2.97
C ALA A 125 -4.66 -12.76 1.45
N VAL A 126 -3.62 -12.38 0.71
CA VAL A 126 -3.63 -12.10 -0.73
C VAL A 126 -2.44 -12.79 -1.43
N ALA A 127 -2.10 -14.00 -0.97
CA ALA A 127 -0.93 -14.74 -1.43
C ALA A 127 -0.95 -15.03 -2.94
N ASP A 128 -2.13 -15.11 -3.53
CA ASP A 128 -2.39 -15.37 -4.96
C ASP A 128 -2.18 -14.16 -5.87
N CYS A 129 -2.01 -12.93 -5.32
CA CYS A 129 -1.64 -11.77 -6.12
C CYS A 129 -0.21 -11.90 -6.65
N LYS A 130 0.00 -11.61 -7.94
CA LYS A 130 1.29 -11.81 -8.61
C LYS A 130 2.37 -10.88 -8.10
N ARG A 131 2.02 -9.62 -7.85
CA ARG A 131 2.90 -8.59 -7.32
C ARG A 131 2.42 -8.16 -5.94
N LYS A 132 3.36 -7.95 -5.04
CA LYS A 132 3.11 -7.49 -3.68
C LYS A 132 3.90 -6.22 -3.45
N VAL A 133 3.21 -5.14 -3.11
CA VAL A 133 3.81 -3.81 -2.95
C VAL A 133 3.40 -3.21 -1.61
N ILE A 134 4.38 -2.76 -0.83
CA ILE A 134 4.18 -1.86 0.30
C ILE A 134 4.51 -0.45 -0.18
N ASP A 135 3.55 0.45 -0.06
CA ASP A 135 3.73 1.89 -0.21
C ASP A 135 3.79 2.51 1.18
N ILE A 136 4.97 2.89 1.65
CA ILE A 136 5.12 3.54 2.95
C ILE A 136 5.24 5.05 2.79
N SER A 137 4.44 5.82 3.51
CA SER A 137 4.54 7.29 3.59
C SER A 137 4.91 7.71 5.00
N THR A 138 5.86 8.65 5.12
CA THR A 138 6.35 9.17 6.41
C THR A 138 6.90 10.59 6.25
N ASP A 139 6.78 11.39 7.30
CA ASP A 139 7.41 12.70 7.48
C ASP A 139 8.57 12.67 8.48
N GLY A 140 8.92 11.47 8.98
CA GLY A 140 10.00 11.25 9.94
C GLY A 140 10.99 10.16 9.53
N THR A 141 12.17 10.20 10.14
CA THR A 141 13.11 9.07 10.14
C THR A 141 12.80 8.15 11.31
N ALA A 142 13.18 6.87 11.23
CA ALA A 142 13.00 5.94 12.32
C ALA A 142 13.71 6.44 13.59
N ASN A 143 12.95 6.58 14.69
CA ASN A 143 13.45 6.98 16.01
C ASN A 143 13.09 5.96 17.10
N ALA A 144 12.41 4.88 16.73
CA ALA A 144 12.03 3.76 17.58
C ALA A 144 12.08 2.46 16.79
N GLY A 145 12.12 1.34 17.50
CA GLY A 145 12.03 -0.02 16.93
C GLY A 145 13.33 -0.60 16.45
N GLY A 146 13.22 -1.63 15.60
CA GLY A 146 14.32 -2.45 15.10
C GLY A 146 15.07 -1.87 13.89
N ASP A 147 15.98 -2.67 13.35
CA ASP A 147 16.75 -2.30 12.15
C ASP A 147 15.91 -2.45 10.87
N VAL A 148 15.59 -1.33 10.25
CA VAL A 148 14.81 -1.24 9.01
C VAL A 148 15.46 -2.01 7.86
N ARG A 149 16.81 -2.03 7.77
CA ARG A 149 17.53 -2.74 6.70
C ARG A 149 17.36 -4.24 6.78
N LEU A 150 17.27 -4.80 8.00
CA LEU A 150 16.97 -6.22 8.17
C LEU A 150 15.58 -6.58 7.66
N VAL A 151 14.60 -5.71 7.91
CA VAL A 151 13.23 -5.91 7.45
C VAL A 151 13.12 -5.74 5.93
N ARG A 152 13.79 -4.74 5.35
CA ARG A 152 13.94 -4.62 3.90
C ARG A 152 14.48 -5.91 3.28
N GLY A 153 15.53 -6.50 3.85
CA GLY A 153 16.06 -7.77 3.37
C GLY A 153 15.08 -8.94 3.48
N ARG A 154 14.13 -8.92 4.44
CA ARG A 154 13.03 -9.90 4.49
C ARG A 154 12.03 -9.67 3.37
N ALA A 155 11.64 -8.42 3.11
CA ALA A 155 10.74 -8.08 2.00
C ALA A 155 11.30 -8.55 0.66
N GLU A 156 12.58 -8.28 0.38
CA GLU A 156 13.26 -8.70 -0.85
C GLU A 156 13.24 -10.23 -1.02
N ARG A 157 13.52 -11.00 0.05
CA ARG A 157 13.43 -12.47 0.03
C ARG A 157 12.01 -13.00 -0.16
N ALA A 158 11.00 -12.25 0.31
CA ALA A 158 9.59 -12.58 0.14
C ALA A 158 9.01 -12.14 -1.22
N GLY A 159 9.82 -11.48 -2.08
CA GLY A 159 9.35 -10.94 -3.35
C GLY A 159 8.38 -9.77 -3.19
N VAL A 160 8.48 -9.01 -2.09
CA VAL A 160 7.67 -7.83 -1.82
C VAL A 160 8.48 -6.58 -2.12
N THR A 161 7.97 -5.74 -3.01
CA THR A 161 8.56 -4.42 -3.30
C THR A 161 8.12 -3.41 -2.25
N ILE A 162 9.07 -2.64 -1.72
CA ILE A 162 8.80 -1.49 -0.85
C ILE A 162 9.12 -0.22 -1.62
N ASN A 163 8.12 0.63 -1.78
CA ASN A 163 8.25 2.00 -2.29
C ASN A 163 7.95 3.00 -1.17
N GLY A 164 8.33 4.27 -1.33
CA GLY A 164 8.10 5.27 -0.29
C GLY A 164 7.67 6.64 -0.80
N ILE A 165 6.93 7.38 0.05
CA ILE A 165 6.77 8.83 -0.04
C ILE A 165 7.46 9.45 1.17
N GLY A 166 8.50 10.25 0.92
CA GLY A 166 9.10 11.10 1.93
C GLY A 166 8.41 12.45 1.92
N ILE A 167 7.77 12.81 3.04
CA ILE A 167 7.16 14.13 3.22
C ILE A 167 8.18 14.99 3.95
N GLU A 168 8.71 16.00 3.25
CA GLU A 168 9.77 16.85 3.77
C GLU A 168 9.20 18.14 4.36
N SER A 169 9.82 18.64 5.41
CA SER A 169 9.62 20.03 5.87
C SER A 169 10.74 20.95 5.38
N MET A 170 11.98 20.50 5.49
CA MET A 170 13.15 21.18 4.97
C MET A 170 14.19 20.16 4.51
N GLY A 171 14.77 20.37 3.33
CA GLY A 171 15.82 19.51 2.80
C GLY A 171 15.30 18.22 2.17
N ARG A 172 16.03 17.12 2.33
CA ARG A 172 15.72 15.79 1.78
C ARG A 172 16.06 14.65 2.75
N THR A 173 15.98 14.90 4.02
CA THR A 173 16.39 13.94 5.06
C THR A 173 15.53 12.68 5.02
N ILE A 174 14.22 12.84 4.89
CA ILE A 174 13.26 11.74 4.88
C ILE A 174 13.40 10.94 3.60
N THR A 175 13.45 11.62 2.44
CA THR A 175 13.69 10.99 1.14
C THR A 175 14.98 10.16 1.13
N ASN A 176 16.07 10.73 1.65
CA ASN A 176 17.36 10.05 1.72
C ASN A 176 17.33 8.84 2.68
N PHE A 177 16.64 8.95 3.81
CA PHE A 177 16.41 7.83 4.73
C PHE A 177 15.65 6.69 4.03
N LEU A 178 14.52 7.01 3.38
CA LEU A 178 13.74 6.02 2.63
C LEU A 178 14.61 5.35 1.56
N GLN A 179 15.36 6.13 0.79
CA GLN A 179 16.18 5.62 -0.31
C GLN A 179 17.34 4.73 0.15
N SER A 180 17.97 5.07 1.28
CA SER A 180 19.16 4.34 1.76
C SER A 180 18.83 3.13 2.64
N ALA A 181 17.72 3.18 3.40
CA ALA A 181 17.42 2.19 4.42
C ALA A 181 16.15 1.38 4.19
N VAL A 182 15.11 1.98 3.56
CA VAL A 182 13.74 1.45 3.59
C VAL A 182 13.35 0.71 2.31
N ILE A 183 13.48 1.36 1.15
CA ILE A 183 13.00 0.79 -0.12
C ILE A 183 13.83 -0.43 -0.55
N THR A 184 13.18 -1.37 -1.23
CA THR A 184 13.83 -2.51 -1.87
C THR A 184 14.64 -2.08 -3.09
N ARG A 185 15.47 -2.97 -3.63
CA ARG A 185 16.35 -2.67 -4.80
C ARG A 185 15.56 -2.20 -6.03
N ASP A 186 14.40 -2.79 -6.26
CA ASP A 186 13.47 -2.48 -7.35
C ASP A 186 12.45 -1.39 -6.98
N GLY A 187 12.50 -0.90 -5.75
CA GLY A 187 11.64 0.15 -5.23
C GLY A 187 12.07 1.56 -5.65
N PHE A 188 11.20 2.52 -5.39
CA PHE A 188 11.46 3.93 -5.64
C PHE A 188 10.91 4.83 -4.53
N VAL A 189 11.44 6.04 -4.42
CA VAL A 189 10.94 7.07 -3.50
C VAL A 189 10.38 8.23 -4.32
N MET A 190 9.24 8.75 -3.88
CA MET A 190 8.73 10.06 -4.28
C MET A 190 8.87 11.04 -3.12
N THR A 191 9.13 12.29 -3.43
CA THR A 191 9.25 13.37 -2.44
C THR A 191 8.05 14.29 -2.54
N ALA A 192 7.29 14.42 -1.46
CA ALA A 192 6.40 15.55 -1.23
C ALA A 192 7.19 16.61 -0.46
N ARG A 193 7.28 17.84 -0.95
CA ARG A 193 8.09 18.90 -0.30
C ARG A 193 7.46 19.40 0.98
N MET A 194 6.14 19.28 1.10
CA MET A 194 5.34 19.55 2.28
C MET A 194 4.11 18.62 2.24
N HIS A 195 3.37 18.53 3.35
CA HIS A 195 2.11 17.80 3.38
C HIS A 195 1.10 18.26 2.31
N GLN A 196 1.13 19.53 1.92
CA GLN A 196 0.28 20.09 0.85
C GLN A 196 0.55 19.44 -0.52
N ASP A 197 1.75 18.93 -0.76
CA ASP A 197 2.11 18.24 -2.00
C ASP A 197 1.74 16.73 -1.97
N TYR A 198 1.37 16.20 -0.79
CA TYR A 198 1.07 14.79 -0.62
C TYR A 198 -0.05 14.28 -1.54
N PRO A 199 -1.19 14.98 -1.74
CA PRO A 199 -2.25 14.53 -2.64
C PRO A 199 -1.76 14.27 -4.07
N ALA A 200 -0.91 15.15 -4.59
CA ALA A 200 -0.31 14.96 -5.93
C ALA A 200 0.71 13.80 -5.94
N ALA A 201 1.50 13.67 -4.88
CA ALA A 201 2.51 12.64 -4.75
C ALA A 201 1.87 11.24 -4.64
N ILE A 202 0.86 11.05 -3.78
CA ILE A 202 0.19 9.75 -3.60
C ILE A 202 -0.53 9.32 -4.88
N ARG A 203 -1.22 10.26 -5.58
CA ARG A 203 -1.84 9.98 -6.86
C ARG A 203 -0.83 9.47 -7.90
N ALA A 204 0.26 10.20 -8.10
CA ALA A 204 1.30 9.85 -9.06
C ALA A 204 1.99 8.54 -8.69
N LYS A 205 2.19 8.28 -7.39
CA LYS A 205 2.81 7.08 -6.88
C LYS A 205 1.94 5.84 -7.08
N ILE A 206 0.66 5.89 -6.69
CA ILE A 206 -0.28 4.78 -6.90
C ILE A 206 -0.34 4.44 -8.40
N LEU A 207 -0.46 5.44 -9.27
CA LEU A 207 -0.50 5.23 -10.70
C LEU A 207 0.76 4.49 -11.20
N ARG A 208 1.96 4.89 -10.74
CA ARG A 208 3.22 4.24 -11.09
C ARG A 208 3.31 2.79 -10.58
N GLU A 209 2.77 2.51 -9.39
CA GLU A 209 2.83 1.19 -8.76
C GLU A 209 1.92 0.17 -9.43
N ILE A 210 0.70 0.60 -9.82
CA ILE A 210 -0.26 -0.30 -10.44
C ILE A 210 -0.14 -0.36 -11.96
N ALA A 211 0.46 0.66 -12.62
CA ALA A 211 0.71 0.63 -14.04
C ALA A 211 1.67 -0.52 -14.38
N ARG A 212 1.30 -1.32 -15.38
CA ARG A 212 2.23 -2.29 -15.95
C ARG A 212 3.34 -1.53 -16.65
N VAL A 213 4.57 -1.70 -16.17
CA VAL A 213 5.73 -1.34 -17.00
C VAL A 213 5.72 -2.33 -18.16
N MET A 214 5.26 -1.88 -19.33
CA MET A 214 5.43 -2.64 -20.56
C MET A 214 6.93 -2.60 -20.89
N GLY A 215 7.62 -3.69 -20.54
CA GLY A 215 9.00 -3.96 -20.92
C GLY A 215 9.03 -4.65 -22.28
#